data_164cecbc79d59cc630a37a66f9676a21
#
_entry.id   164cecbc79d59cc630a37a66f9676a21
#
_cell.length_a   1.000
_cell.length_b   1.000
_cell.length_c   1.000
_cell.angle_alpha   90.00
_cell.angle_beta   90.00
_cell.angle_gamma   90.00
#
_symmetry.space_group_name_H-M   'P 1'
#
loop_
_entity.id
_entity.type
_entity.pdbx_description
1 polymer ?
#
loop_
_entity_poly.entity_id
_entity_poly.type
_entity_poly.pdbx_seq_one_letter_code
_entity_poly.pdbx_strand_id
1 'polypeptide(L)'
;MLPSGSGSLLATCPAVPVANGPVADVPGRVPDRDVSATPDQVAGAAEHAVDADLLETVKRAAVELKRADLRFALCGGWAVYARGGPRSEHDADFALLDRDVPRAIDALTAAGFTEETGSPEDWLAKLYDRGNLVDLIFRLSGEPVSEQILDRVETIEVGSVQMPVLAATDLVVTKLLTFRDHYADFGSALPMVRALREQVDWAEVRRRTEHSPFAEAFLLLCDRLGLTD
;
A
#
# COMPACT_ATOMS: atom_id res chain seq x y z
N MET A 1 28.42 24.80 40.61
CA MET A 1 27.71 26.09 40.51
C MET A 1 26.94 26.08 39.22
N LEU A 2 25.65 25.71 39.28
CA LEU A 2 24.68 25.76 38.16
C LEU A 2 23.92 27.08 38.26
N PRO A 3 23.36 27.59 37.16
CA PRO A 3 22.05 28.18 37.27
C PRO A 3 20.99 27.49 36.38
N SER A 4 19.91 27.21 37.06
CA SER A 4 18.57 26.89 36.58
C SER A 4 17.96 28.08 35.82
N GLY A 5 17.24 27.77 34.70
CA GLY A 5 16.45 28.74 33.96
C GLY A 5 15.34 28.02 33.20
N SER A 6 14.20 27.86 33.86
CA SER A 6 12.90 27.47 33.27
C SER A 6 12.31 28.65 32.48
N GLY A 7 11.84 28.40 31.27
CA GLY A 7 11.12 29.36 30.45
C GLY A 7 10.16 28.66 29.49
N SER A 8 8.93 28.41 29.97
CA SER A 8 7.78 28.00 29.18
C SER A 8 7.31 29.19 28.33
N LEU A 9 7.25 29.03 27.01
CA LEU A 9 6.60 29.96 26.09
C LEU A 9 5.46 29.23 25.37
N LEU A 10 4.28 29.31 25.96
CA LEU A 10 3.00 29.04 25.29
C LEU A 10 2.67 30.25 24.41
N ALA A 11 2.75 30.11 23.11
CA ALA A 11 2.28 31.09 22.16
C ALA A 11 0.77 30.90 21.96
N THR A 12 -0.01 31.83 22.44
CA THR A 12 -1.47 31.96 22.20
C THR A 12 -1.71 32.59 20.83
N CYS A 13 -2.44 31.87 19.94
CA CYS A 13 -2.98 32.46 18.71
C CYS A 13 -4.13 33.40 19.02
N PRO A 14 -4.22 34.59 18.40
CA PRO A 14 -5.38 35.48 18.54
C PRO A 14 -6.55 35.01 17.66
N ALA A 15 -7.77 35.10 18.23
CA ALA A 15 -9.02 34.82 17.56
C ALA A 15 -9.38 35.92 16.54
N VAL A 16 -9.82 35.51 15.35
CA VAL A 16 -10.35 36.42 14.30
C VAL A 16 -11.83 36.64 14.56
N PRO A 17 -12.34 37.90 14.57
CA PRO A 17 -13.76 38.20 14.78
C PRO A 17 -14.55 37.89 13.50
N VAL A 18 -15.68 37.19 13.66
CA VAL A 18 -16.68 36.95 12.62
C VAL A 18 -17.63 38.14 12.57
N ALA A 19 -17.69 38.82 11.44
CA ALA A 19 -18.64 39.90 11.20
C ALA A 19 -20.00 39.35 10.76
N ASN A 20 -21.05 39.58 11.57
CA ASN A 20 -22.45 39.33 11.21
C ASN A 20 -22.98 40.50 10.38
N GLY A 21 -23.26 40.28 9.07
CA GLY A 21 -24.04 41.18 8.23
C GLY A 21 -25.36 40.52 7.84
N PRO A 22 -26.43 41.32 7.61
CA PRO A 22 -27.78 40.79 7.37
C PRO A 22 -27.89 40.11 5.99
N VAL A 23 -28.53 38.94 5.95
CA VAL A 23 -28.83 38.16 4.75
C VAL A 23 -30.03 38.79 4.03
N ALA A 24 -29.85 39.17 2.78
CA ALA A 24 -30.93 39.63 1.89
C ALA A 24 -31.72 38.41 1.36
N ASP A 25 -33.02 38.55 1.39
CA ASP A 25 -34.05 37.61 0.97
C ASP A 25 -34.02 37.44 -0.58
N VAL A 26 -33.86 36.19 -1.10
CA VAL A 26 -33.98 35.87 -2.51
C VAL A 26 -35.05 34.79 -2.69
N PRO A 27 -36.15 35.07 -3.42
CA PRO A 27 -37.19 34.06 -3.68
C PRO A 27 -36.82 33.21 -4.91
N GLY A 28 -36.65 31.93 -4.70
CA GLY A 28 -36.42 30.93 -5.76
C GLY A 28 -36.42 29.53 -5.19
N ARG A 29 -37.62 28.96 -5.00
CA ARG A 29 -37.78 27.58 -4.51
C ARG A 29 -37.29 26.58 -5.57
N VAL A 30 -36.09 26.00 -5.35
CA VAL A 30 -35.60 24.81 -6.05
C VAL A 30 -36.23 23.59 -5.38
N PRO A 31 -36.72 22.57 -6.12
CA PRO A 31 -37.37 21.41 -5.50
C PRO A 31 -36.38 20.62 -4.66
N ASP A 32 -36.84 20.18 -3.49
CA ASP A 32 -36.17 19.32 -2.53
C ASP A 32 -35.54 18.11 -3.24
N ARG A 33 -34.21 18.13 -3.37
CA ARG A 33 -33.42 16.87 -3.48
C ARG A 33 -33.23 16.40 -2.04
N ASP A 34 -33.71 15.22 -1.79
CA ASP A 34 -33.54 14.47 -0.55
C ASP A 34 -32.03 14.35 -0.22
N VAL A 35 -31.53 15.25 0.64
CA VAL A 35 -30.15 15.30 1.12
C VAL A 35 -30.15 14.86 2.56
N SER A 36 -30.44 13.56 2.80
CA SER A 36 -30.41 12.97 4.13
C SER A 36 -29.13 12.17 4.43
N ALA A 37 -28.05 12.35 3.66
CA ALA A 37 -26.77 11.73 3.96
C ALA A 37 -25.99 12.56 4.96
N THR A 38 -25.59 11.96 6.07
CA THR A 38 -24.71 12.60 7.06
C THR A 38 -23.30 12.77 6.50
N PRO A 39 -22.47 13.73 6.98
CA PRO A 39 -21.08 13.89 6.54
C PRO A 39 -20.27 12.57 6.58
N ASP A 40 -20.49 11.72 7.59
CA ASP A 40 -19.85 10.42 7.72
C ASP A 40 -20.30 9.42 6.64
N GLN A 41 -21.56 9.49 6.20
CA GLN A 41 -22.07 8.63 5.11
C GLN A 41 -21.52 9.07 3.76
N VAL A 42 -21.29 10.36 3.55
CA VAL A 42 -20.69 10.88 2.32
C VAL A 42 -19.20 10.56 2.28
N ALA A 43 -18.49 10.68 3.40
CA ALA A 43 -17.10 10.29 3.53
C ALA A 43 -16.91 8.79 3.29
N GLY A 44 -17.69 7.94 3.94
CA GLY A 44 -17.65 6.48 3.73
C GLY A 44 -18.00 6.05 2.31
N ALA A 45 -18.94 6.72 1.63
CA ALA A 45 -19.26 6.44 0.23
C ALA A 45 -18.13 6.86 -0.73
N ALA A 46 -17.42 7.95 -0.43
CA ALA A 46 -16.27 8.38 -1.21
C ALA A 46 -15.07 7.43 -1.05
N GLU A 47 -14.77 6.99 0.18
CA GLU A 47 -13.74 5.98 0.45
C GLU A 47 -14.03 4.66 -0.28
N HIS A 48 -15.27 4.16 -0.21
CA HIS A 48 -15.67 2.94 -0.94
C HIS A 48 -15.56 3.07 -2.46
N ALA A 49 -15.78 4.28 -3.00
CA ALA A 49 -15.66 4.53 -4.44
C ALA A 49 -14.19 4.55 -4.89
N VAL A 50 -13.30 5.13 -4.11
CA VAL A 50 -11.84 5.15 -4.37
C VAL A 50 -11.27 3.74 -4.31
N ASP A 51 -11.64 2.97 -3.30
CA ASP A 51 -11.24 1.56 -3.14
C ASP A 51 -11.69 0.68 -4.31
N ALA A 52 -12.91 0.88 -4.81
CA ALA A 52 -13.43 0.13 -5.95
C ALA A 52 -12.65 0.44 -7.23
N ASP A 53 -12.25 1.68 -7.44
CA ASP A 53 -11.50 2.10 -8.63
C ASP A 53 -10.06 1.57 -8.61
N LEU A 54 -9.39 1.58 -7.45
CA LEU A 54 -8.06 1.00 -7.31
C LEU A 54 -8.07 -0.54 -7.50
N LEU A 55 -9.09 -1.24 -6.99
CA LEU A 55 -9.25 -2.67 -7.25
C LEU A 55 -9.42 -2.95 -8.76
N GLU A 56 -10.17 -2.14 -9.49
CA GLU A 56 -10.29 -2.28 -10.94
C GLU A 56 -8.95 -2.04 -11.65
N THR A 57 -8.13 -1.10 -11.17
CA THR A 57 -6.76 -0.87 -11.65
C THR A 57 -5.88 -2.11 -11.43
N VAL A 58 -5.90 -2.71 -10.23
CA VAL A 58 -5.19 -3.97 -9.93
C VAL A 58 -5.58 -5.08 -10.91
N LYS A 59 -6.88 -5.27 -11.12
CA LYS A 59 -7.41 -6.29 -12.02
C LYS A 59 -6.98 -6.06 -13.48
N ARG A 60 -7.08 -4.82 -13.96
CA ARG A 60 -6.69 -4.44 -15.31
C ARG A 60 -5.21 -4.70 -15.54
N ALA A 61 -4.34 -4.22 -14.63
CA ALA A 61 -2.91 -4.44 -14.73
C ALA A 61 -2.57 -5.95 -14.77
N ALA A 62 -3.13 -6.75 -13.86
CA ALA A 62 -2.90 -8.19 -13.82
C ALA A 62 -3.36 -8.90 -15.12
N VAL A 63 -4.48 -8.48 -15.70
CA VAL A 63 -4.99 -9.05 -16.96
C VAL A 63 -4.05 -8.73 -18.12
N GLU A 64 -3.56 -7.50 -18.22
CA GLU A 64 -2.67 -7.11 -19.33
C GLU A 64 -1.28 -7.75 -19.20
N LEU A 65 -0.74 -7.84 -17.99
CA LEU A 65 0.51 -8.56 -17.75
C LEU A 65 0.39 -10.05 -18.13
N LYS A 66 -0.75 -10.69 -17.83
CA LYS A 66 -1.03 -12.08 -18.25
C LYS A 66 -1.18 -12.21 -19.77
N ARG A 67 -1.87 -11.27 -20.43
CA ARG A 67 -2.00 -11.25 -21.90
C ARG A 67 -0.67 -11.11 -22.61
N ALA A 68 0.26 -10.38 -22.01
CA ALA A 68 1.62 -10.22 -22.51
C ALA A 68 2.52 -11.44 -22.22
N ASP A 69 1.97 -12.50 -21.63
CA ASP A 69 2.73 -13.71 -21.22
C ASP A 69 3.95 -13.36 -20.36
N LEU A 70 3.74 -12.50 -19.37
CA LEU A 70 4.75 -12.07 -18.42
C LEU A 70 4.61 -12.82 -17.10
N ARG A 71 5.75 -13.18 -16.50
CA ARG A 71 5.79 -13.69 -15.13
C ARG A 71 5.81 -12.52 -14.16
N PHE A 72 4.84 -12.48 -13.26
CA PHE A 72 4.74 -11.43 -12.24
C PHE A 72 4.10 -11.99 -10.96
N ALA A 73 4.11 -11.21 -9.90
CA ALA A 73 3.34 -11.47 -8.69
C ALA A 73 2.74 -10.17 -8.16
N LEU A 74 1.46 -10.18 -7.79
CA LEU A 74 0.89 -9.12 -6.95
C LEU A 74 1.66 -9.12 -5.62
N CYS A 75 2.14 -7.97 -5.17
CA CYS A 75 2.86 -7.78 -3.92
C CYS A 75 2.28 -6.60 -3.12
N GLY A 76 3.01 -6.08 -2.13
CA GLY A 76 2.55 -4.96 -1.33
C GLY A 76 1.21 -5.17 -0.61
N GLY A 77 0.48 -4.09 -0.43
CA GLY A 77 -0.77 -4.06 0.33
C GLY A 77 -1.88 -4.92 -0.26
N TRP A 78 -2.01 -4.97 -1.59
CA TRP A 78 -3.02 -5.78 -2.25
C TRP A 78 -2.76 -7.28 -2.16
N ALA A 79 -1.50 -7.71 -2.12
CA ALA A 79 -1.16 -9.10 -1.84
C ALA A 79 -1.50 -9.51 -0.40
N VAL A 80 -1.26 -8.61 0.55
CA VAL A 80 -1.67 -8.79 1.95
C VAL A 80 -3.19 -8.92 2.05
N TYR A 81 -3.94 -8.04 1.38
CA TYR A 81 -5.40 -8.11 1.31
C TYR A 81 -5.91 -9.42 0.67
N ALA A 82 -5.32 -9.83 -0.45
CA ALA A 82 -5.66 -11.09 -1.12
C ALA A 82 -5.49 -12.32 -0.22
N ARG A 83 -4.60 -12.23 0.78
CA ARG A 83 -4.32 -13.28 1.77
C ARG A 83 -5.11 -13.13 3.07
N GLY A 84 -6.10 -12.22 3.12
CA GLY A 84 -6.98 -12.01 4.28
C GLY A 84 -6.50 -10.91 5.23
N GLY A 85 -5.51 -10.11 4.83
CA GLY A 85 -5.05 -8.95 5.59
C GLY A 85 -5.86 -7.68 5.36
N PRO A 86 -5.44 -6.55 5.94
CA PRO A 86 -6.10 -5.27 5.73
C PRO A 86 -6.06 -4.83 4.27
N ARG A 87 -7.02 -4.01 3.87
CA ARG A 87 -7.07 -3.40 2.54
C ARG A 87 -5.88 -2.48 2.30
N SER A 88 -5.45 -2.40 1.03
CA SER A 88 -4.54 -1.36 0.55
C SER A 88 -5.33 -0.17 0.00
N GLU A 89 -4.87 1.03 0.31
CA GLU A 89 -5.55 2.29 -0.03
C GLU A 89 -4.72 3.18 -0.97
N HIS A 90 -3.51 2.76 -1.36
CA HIS A 90 -2.55 3.70 -1.96
C HIS A 90 -2.11 3.35 -3.38
N ASP A 91 -1.70 2.12 -3.65
CA ASP A 91 -1.02 1.71 -4.87
C ASP A 91 -1.26 0.24 -5.22
N ALA A 92 -0.95 -0.13 -6.44
CA ALA A 92 -0.99 -1.49 -6.95
C ALA A 92 0.43 -1.95 -7.28
N ASP A 93 0.99 -2.83 -6.46
CA ASP A 93 2.37 -3.30 -6.56
C ASP A 93 2.46 -4.64 -7.30
N PHE A 94 3.28 -4.72 -8.35
CA PHE A 94 3.56 -5.94 -9.09
C PHE A 94 5.06 -6.22 -9.15
N ALA A 95 5.48 -7.34 -8.56
CA ALA A 95 6.86 -7.81 -8.65
C ALA A 95 7.06 -8.58 -9.97
N LEU A 96 8.13 -8.26 -10.71
CA LEU A 96 8.51 -8.93 -11.95
C LEU A 96 10.02 -8.91 -12.15
N LEU A 97 10.51 -9.70 -13.11
CA LEU A 97 11.93 -9.71 -13.43
C LEU A 97 12.35 -8.41 -14.12
N ASP A 98 13.51 -7.88 -13.77
CA ASP A 98 14.06 -6.65 -14.35
C ASP A 98 14.05 -6.67 -15.90
N ARG A 99 14.45 -7.79 -16.52
CA ARG A 99 14.44 -7.97 -17.98
C ARG A 99 13.05 -7.86 -18.63
N ASP A 100 11.98 -8.06 -17.87
CA ASP A 100 10.60 -8.05 -18.36
C ASP A 100 9.91 -6.69 -18.20
N VAL A 101 10.53 -5.76 -17.46
CA VAL A 101 9.98 -4.41 -17.20
C VAL A 101 9.64 -3.66 -18.48
N PRO A 102 10.49 -3.56 -19.50
CA PRO A 102 10.15 -2.84 -20.73
C PRO A 102 8.89 -3.42 -21.42
N ARG A 103 8.78 -4.74 -21.48
CA ARG A 103 7.60 -5.41 -22.05
C ARG A 103 6.33 -5.18 -21.22
N ALA A 104 6.46 -5.09 -19.90
CA ALA A 104 5.35 -4.78 -19.02
C ALA A 104 4.86 -3.35 -19.21
N ILE A 105 5.78 -2.38 -19.32
CA ILE A 105 5.47 -0.98 -19.64
C ILE A 105 4.74 -0.90 -20.98
N ASP A 106 5.27 -1.53 -22.03
CA ASP A 106 4.66 -1.54 -23.36
C ASP A 106 3.23 -2.11 -23.32
N ALA A 107 3.03 -3.23 -22.64
CA ALA A 107 1.72 -3.87 -22.53
C ALA A 107 0.69 -2.99 -21.79
N LEU A 108 1.08 -2.42 -20.64
CA LEU A 108 0.21 -1.55 -19.85
C LEU A 108 -0.08 -0.23 -20.59
N THR A 109 0.92 0.37 -21.24
CA THR A 109 0.73 1.61 -22.01
C THR A 109 -0.21 1.37 -23.20
N ALA A 110 -0.09 0.25 -23.90
CA ALA A 110 -1.01 -0.13 -24.95
C ALA A 110 -2.46 -0.31 -24.44
N ALA A 111 -2.64 -0.65 -23.18
CA ALA A 111 -3.93 -0.75 -22.50
C ALA A 111 -4.45 0.58 -21.92
N GLY A 112 -3.70 1.69 -22.12
CA GLY A 112 -4.10 3.04 -21.71
C GLY A 112 -3.58 3.49 -20.35
N PHE A 113 -2.60 2.78 -19.76
CA PHE A 113 -1.85 3.27 -18.61
C PHE A 113 -0.86 4.35 -19.06
N THR A 114 -0.52 5.28 -18.20
CA THR A 114 0.45 6.34 -18.47
C THR A 114 1.71 6.10 -17.64
N GLU A 115 2.86 5.97 -18.31
CA GLU A 115 4.16 5.82 -17.65
C GLU A 115 4.62 7.16 -17.04
N GLU A 116 5.14 7.12 -15.82
CA GLU A 116 5.89 8.22 -15.22
C GLU A 116 7.36 8.14 -15.64
N THR A 117 7.80 9.06 -16.50
CA THR A 117 9.19 9.13 -16.94
C THR A 117 10.05 9.98 -16.02
N GLY A 118 11.27 9.51 -15.73
CA GLY A 118 12.23 10.28 -14.91
C GLY A 118 12.07 10.12 -13.41
N SER A 119 11.39 9.06 -12.96
CA SER A 119 11.39 8.64 -11.55
C SER A 119 12.83 8.41 -11.08
N PRO A 120 13.22 8.91 -9.89
CA PRO A 120 14.57 8.74 -9.36
C PRO A 120 14.83 7.32 -8.82
N GLU A 121 13.82 6.51 -8.67
CA GLU A 121 13.91 5.13 -8.17
C GLU A 121 14.52 4.21 -9.24
N ASP A 122 15.52 3.43 -8.84
CA ASP A 122 16.21 2.44 -9.68
C ASP A 122 15.79 0.98 -9.40
N TRP A 123 14.64 0.81 -8.73
CA TRP A 123 14.13 -0.48 -8.27
C TRP A 123 12.68 -0.75 -8.68
N LEU A 124 11.99 0.23 -9.26
CA LEU A 124 10.63 0.13 -9.80
C LEU A 124 10.42 1.05 -11.00
N ALA A 125 9.37 0.78 -11.78
CA ALA A 125 8.82 1.69 -12.77
C ALA A 125 7.38 2.03 -12.38
N LYS A 126 6.98 3.30 -12.56
CA LYS A 126 5.67 3.83 -12.17
C LYS A 126 4.78 4.05 -13.37
N LEU A 127 3.54 3.59 -13.26
CA LEU A 127 2.48 3.87 -14.22
C LEU A 127 1.22 4.33 -13.49
N TYR A 128 0.33 4.96 -14.21
CA TYR A 128 -0.97 5.41 -13.68
C TYR A 128 -2.11 4.89 -14.54
N ASP A 129 -3.16 4.42 -13.89
CA ASP A 129 -4.44 4.10 -14.51
C ASP A 129 -5.53 4.96 -13.85
N ARG A 130 -6.10 5.90 -14.59
CA ARG A 130 -7.16 6.79 -14.10
C ARG A 130 -6.80 7.52 -12.79
N GLY A 131 -5.52 7.81 -12.60
CA GLY A 131 -4.98 8.45 -11.41
C GLY A 131 -4.52 7.51 -10.30
N ASN A 132 -4.77 6.21 -10.40
CA ASN A 132 -4.26 5.21 -9.48
C ASN A 132 -2.84 4.81 -9.86
N LEU A 133 -1.94 4.77 -8.87
CA LEU A 133 -0.55 4.38 -9.05
C LEU A 133 -0.42 2.86 -9.20
N VAL A 134 0.42 2.46 -10.16
CA VAL A 134 0.84 1.08 -10.38
C VAL A 134 2.36 1.02 -10.39
N ASP A 135 2.93 0.29 -9.44
CA ASP A 135 4.37 0.10 -9.32
C ASP A 135 4.78 -1.27 -9.88
N LEU A 136 5.65 -1.25 -10.89
CA LEU A 136 6.32 -2.44 -11.42
C LEU A 136 7.66 -2.60 -10.73
N ILE A 137 7.70 -3.45 -9.70
CA ILE A 137 8.85 -3.61 -8.80
C ILE A 137 9.75 -4.72 -9.30
N PHE A 138 11.02 -4.41 -9.60
CA PHE A 138 12.02 -5.40 -10.02
C PHE A 138 13.13 -5.62 -8.98
N ARG A 139 13.08 -4.89 -7.84
CA ARG A 139 13.90 -5.17 -6.66
C ARG A 139 13.05 -5.09 -5.39
N LEU A 140 12.97 -6.18 -4.66
CA LEU A 140 12.28 -6.26 -3.38
C LEU A 140 13.29 -6.08 -2.24
N SER A 141 13.15 -5.00 -1.46
CA SER A 141 14.05 -4.67 -0.34
C SER A 141 15.53 -4.63 -0.72
N GLY A 142 15.83 -4.13 -1.93
CA GLY A 142 17.18 -4.00 -2.46
C GLY A 142 17.70 -5.20 -3.26
N GLU A 143 17.04 -6.37 -3.16
CA GLU A 143 17.42 -7.57 -3.89
C GLU A 143 16.59 -7.72 -5.19
N PRO A 144 17.21 -8.11 -6.32
CA PRO A 144 16.48 -8.33 -7.56
C PRO A 144 15.38 -9.39 -7.42
N VAL A 145 14.22 -9.14 -8.02
CA VAL A 145 13.20 -10.18 -8.17
C VAL A 145 13.77 -11.32 -8.99
N SER A 146 13.75 -12.54 -8.44
CA SER A 146 14.32 -13.73 -9.07
C SER A 146 13.24 -14.70 -9.53
N GLU A 147 13.60 -15.61 -10.43
CA GLU A 147 12.75 -16.74 -10.84
C GLU A 147 12.27 -17.54 -9.63
N GLN A 148 13.16 -17.73 -8.64
CA GLN A 148 12.83 -18.48 -7.41
C GLN A 148 11.72 -17.83 -6.58
N ILE A 149 11.65 -16.50 -6.54
CA ILE A 149 10.55 -15.78 -5.89
C ILE A 149 9.25 -16.01 -6.68
N LEU A 150 9.30 -15.90 -8.00
CA LEU A 150 8.15 -16.12 -8.87
C LEU A 150 7.72 -17.60 -8.98
N ASP A 151 8.56 -18.54 -8.61
CA ASP A 151 8.21 -19.98 -8.52
C ASP A 151 7.37 -20.29 -7.27
N ARG A 152 7.43 -19.46 -6.22
CA ARG A 152 6.70 -19.64 -4.96
C ARG A 152 5.35 -18.90 -4.90
N VAL A 153 4.97 -18.21 -5.98
CA VAL A 153 3.68 -17.50 -6.01
C VAL A 153 2.52 -18.48 -5.96
N GLU A 154 1.43 -18.02 -5.40
CA GLU A 154 0.17 -18.75 -5.38
C GLU A 154 -0.87 -18.01 -6.21
N THR A 155 -1.65 -18.75 -7.01
CA THR A 155 -2.78 -18.14 -7.74
C THR A 155 -3.94 -17.91 -6.79
N ILE A 156 -4.29 -16.66 -6.56
CA ILE A 156 -5.39 -16.24 -5.68
C ILE A 156 -6.39 -15.41 -6.48
N GLU A 157 -7.67 -15.53 -6.12
CA GLU A 157 -8.73 -14.68 -6.69
C GLU A 157 -8.75 -13.31 -5.98
N VAL A 158 -8.57 -12.26 -6.77
CA VAL A 158 -8.64 -10.87 -6.31
C VAL A 158 -9.69 -10.14 -7.14
N GLY A 159 -10.81 -9.77 -6.53
CA GLY A 159 -11.90 -9.11 -7.24
C GLY A 159 -12.39 -9.85 -8.49
N SER A 160 -12.57 -11.18 -8.41
CA SER A 160 -12.98 -12.08 -9.50
C SER A 160 -11.94 -12.27 -10.61
N VAL A 161 -10.67 -11.89 -10.38
CA VAL A 161 -9.55 -12.16 -11.29
C VAL A 161 -8.54 -13.07 -10.60
N GLN A 162 -8.28 -14.23 -11.19
CA GLN A 162 -7.22 -15.12 -10.73
C GLN A 162 -5.86 -14.53 -11.13
N MET A 163 -4.96 -14.29 -10.16
CA MET A 163 -3.63 -13.75 -10.44
C MET A 163 -2.57 -14.34 -9.49
N PRO A 164 -1.31 -14.38 -9.92
CA PRO A 164 -0.22 -14.82 -9.05
C PRO A 164 0.01 -13.77 -7.95
N VAL A 165 0.07 -14.23 -6.70
CA VAL A 165 0.25 -13.42 -5.49
C VAL A 165 1.51 -13.89 -4.77
N LEU A 166 2.33 -12.97 -4.33
CA LEU A 166 3.58 -13.27 -3.61
C LEU A 166 3.29 -14.11 -2.34
N ALA A 167 4.14 -15.09 -2.06
CA ALA A 167 3.99 -15.94 -0.87
C ALA A 167 3.98 -15.12 0.42
N ALA A 168 3.19 -15.54 1.41
CA ALA A 168 3.06 -14.82 2.69
C ALA A 168 4.40 -14.60 3.39
N THR A 169 5.28 -15.60 3.37
CA THR A 169 6.65 -15.50 3.88
C THR A 169 7.46 -14.42 3.18
N ASP A 170 7.39 -14.35 1.84
CA ASP A 170 8.10 -13.33 1.06
C ASP A 170 7.55 -11.92 1.35
N LEU A 171 6.24 -11.77 1.51
CA LEU A 171 5.61 -10.50 1.91
C LEU A 171 6.10 -10.02 3.26
N VAL A 172 6.15 -10.91 4.27
CA VAL A 172 6.63 -10.55 5.61
C VAL A 172 8.11 -10.19 5.56
N VAL A 173 8.96 -11.00 4.92
CA VAL A 173 10.39 -10.71 4.77
C VAL A 173 10.61 -9.34 4.12
N THR A 174 9.93 -9.08 2.99
CA THR A 174 10.04 -7.80 2.27
C THR A 174 9.65 -6.63 3.19
N LYS A 175 8.54 -6.74 3.91
CA LYS A 175 8.10 -5.69 4.85
C LYS A 175 9.12 -5.45 5.96
N LEU A 176 9.65 -6.49 6.58
CA LEU A 176 10.61 -6.35 7.68
C LEU A 176 11.94 -5.75 7.22
N LEU A 177 12.39 -6.05 6.02
CA LEU A 177 13.61 -5.50 5.45
C LEU A 177 13.49 -4.03 4.98
N THR A 178 12.27 -3.46 4.94
CA THR A 178 12.10 -2.01 4.73
C THR A 178 12.34 -1.18 5.99
N PHE A 179 12.39 -1.79 7.16
CA PHE A 179 12.62 -1.06 8.42
C PHE A 179 14.06 -0.51 8.50
N ARG A 180 14.18 0.75 8.93
CA ARG A 180 15.45 1.50 9.09
C ARG A 180 15.30 2.51 10.22
N ASP A 181 16.40 3.20 10.59
CA ASP A 181 16.51 4.10 11.72
C ASP A 181 15.35 5.11 11.89
N HIS A 182 14.84 5.66 10.82
CA HIS A 182 13.74 6.64 10.88
C HIS A 182 12.45 6.13 10.27
N TYR A 183 12.40 4.82 9.97
CA TYR A 183 11.25 4.20 9.33
C TYR A 183 11.08 2.74 9.80
N ALA A 184 10.61 2.58 11.03
CA ALA A 184 10.30 1.27 11.61
C ALA A 184 8.87 1.28 12.15
N ASP A 185 7.88 1.37 11.24
CA ASP A 185 6.48 1.40 11.59
C ASP A 185 5.96 0.00 11.90
N PHE A 186 6.10 -0.40 13.16
CA PHE A 186 5.57 -1.67 13.68
C PHE A 186 4.04 -1.69 13.71
N GLY A 187 3.42 -0.50 13.83
CA GLY A 187 1.96 -0.36 13.85
C GLY A 187 1.31 -0.82 12.55
N SER A 188 1.88 -0.45 11.41
CA SER A 188 1.39 -0.89 10.09
C SER A 188 1.71 -2.37 9.78
N ALA A 189 2.79 -2.92 10.34
CA ALA A 189 3.19 -4.32 10.10
C ALA A 189 2.41 -5.33 10.95
N LEU A 190 1.99 -4.97 12.16
CA LEU A 190 1.28 -5.89 13.07
C LEU A 190 -0.05 -6.43 12.51
N PRO A 191 -0.93 -5.62 11.90
CA PRO A 191 -2.16 -6.13 11.28
C PRO A 191 -1.88 -7.14 10.16
N MET A 192 -0.87 -6.89 9.32
CA MET A 192 -0.41 -7.80 8.30
C MET A 192 0.04 -9.14 8.90
N VAL A 193 0.94 -9.11 9.89
CA VAL A 193 1.45 -10.32 10.54
C VAL A 193 0.33 -11.12 11.20
N ARG A 194 -0.60 -10.46 11.89
CA ARG A 194 -1.76 -11.13 12.50
C ARG A 194 -2.61 -11.87 11.48
N ALA A 195 -2.83 -11.26 10.32
CA ALA A 195 -3.64 -11.85 9.25
C ALA A 195 -2.94 -13.02 8.55
N LEU A 196 -1.62 -12.93 8.38
CA LEU A 196 -0.84 -13.90 7.62
C LEU A 196 -0.19 -15.01 8.45
N ARG A 197 -0.22 -14.95 9.78
CA ARG A 197 0.57 -15.78 10.70
C ARG A 197 0.55 -17.27 10.39
N GLU A 198 -0.61 -17.82 10.00
CA GLU A 198 -0.81 -19.24 9.71
C GLU A 198 -0.25 -19.65 8.31
N GLN A 199 0.10 -18.67 7.48
CA GLN A 199 0.60 -18.85 6.11
C GLN A 199 2.12 -18.64 6.02
N VAL A 200 2.77 -18.19 7.12
CA VAL A 200 4.17 -17.74 7.14
C VAL A 200 5.07 -18.82 7.70
N ASP A 201 6.15 -19.12 7.00
CA ASP A 201 7.28 -19.86 7.54
C ASP A 201 8.17 -18.94 8.38
N TRP A 202 7.92 -18.93 9.69
CA TRP A 202 8.63 -18.06 10.63
C TRP A 202 10.12 -18.39 10.77
N ALA A 203 10.52 -19.63 10.57
CA ALA A 203 11.93 -20.01 10.56
C ALA A 203 12.66 -19.38 9.37
N GLU A 204 12.04 -19.42 8.20
CA GLU A 204 12.56 -18.79 6.99
C GLU A 204 12.59 -17.26 7.11
N VAL A 205 11.55 -16.63 7.70
CA VAL A 205 11.55 -15.18 7.98
C VAL A 205 12.76 -14.81 8.85
N ARG A 206 12.97 -15.49 9.98
CA ARG A 206 14.12 -15.21 10.87
C ARG A 206 15.45 -15.36 10.16
N ARG A 207 15.63 -16.44 9.41
CA ARG A 207 16.85 -16.67 8.65
C ARG A 207 17.15 -15.58 7.63
N ARG A 208 16.12 -15.13 6.89
CA ARG A 208 16.30 -14.12 5.83
C ARG A 208 16.42 -12.69 6.36
N THR A 209 16.00 -12.43 7.58
CA THR A 209 16.03 -11.09 8.20
C THR A 209 17.06 -10.98 9.33
N GLU A 210 17.90 -11.99 9.58
CA GLU A 210 18.86 -12.07 10.69
C GLU A 210 19.85 -10.90 10.79
N HIS A 211 20.12 -10.24 9.65
CA HIS A 211 21.03 -9.10 9.55
C HIS A 211 20.37 -7.77 9.91
N SER A 212 19.04 -7.73 10.12
CA SER A 212 18.28 -6.52 10.42
C SER A 212 17.90 -6.44 11.90
N PRO A 213 18.50 -5.53 12.69
CA PRO A 213 18.15 -5.36 14.11
C PRO A 213 16.70 -4.89 14.29
N PHE A 214 16.13 -4.17 13.31
CA PHE A 214 14.73 -3.75 13.34
C PHE A 214 13.78 -4.93 13.13
N ALA A 215 14.12 -5.84 12.22
CA ALA A 215 13.36 -7.08 12.04
C ALA A 215 13.43 -7.96 13.30
N GLU A 216 14.59 -8.10 13.90
CA GLU A 216 14.77 -8.84 15.16
C GLU A 216 13.89 -8.26 16.28
N ALA A 217 13.91 -6.94 16.47
CA ALA A 217 13.09 -6.26 17.47
C ALA A 217 11.59 -6.46 17.21
N PHE A 218 11.15 -6.38 15.95
CA PHE A 218 9.77 -6.62 15.58
C PHE A 218 9.36 -8.08 15.80
N LEU A 219 10.21 -9.04 15.43
CA LEU A 219 9.95 -10.47 15.64
C LEU A 219 9.88 -10.81 17.14
N LEU A 220 10.73 -10.21 17.98
CA LEU A 220 10.61 -10.34 19.44
C LEU A 220 9.24 -9.85 19.94
N LEU A 221 8.75 -8.72 19.41
CA LEU A 221 7.41 -8.23 19.73
C LEU A 221 6.34 -9.23 19.29
N CYS A 222 6.44 -9.79 18.09
CA CYS A 222 5.50 -10.80 17.57
C CYS A 222 5.49 -12.06 18.43
N ASP A 223 6.65 -12.55 18.88
CA ASP A 223 6.76 -13.68 19.79
C ASP A 223 6.04 -13.43 21.11
N ARG A 224 6.25 -12.23 21.69
CA ARG A 224 5.58 -11.83 22.94
C ARG A 224 4.06 -11.70 22.80
N LEU A 225 3.58 -11.50 21.59
CA LEU A 225 2.16 -11.44 21.26
C LEU A 225 1.58 -12.79 20.81
N GLY A 226 2.38 -13.87 20.74
CA GLY A 226 1.96 -15.20 20.30
C GLY A 226 1.55 -15.21 18.81
N LEU A 227 2.30 -14.54 17.95
CA LEU A 227 2.00 -14.42 16.53
C LEU A 227 2.89 -15.27 15.63
N THR A 228 3.94 -15.89 16.16
CA THR A 228 5.00 -16.57 15.41
C THR A 228 5.22 -18.02 15.81
N ASP A 229 4.22 -18.64 16.43
CA ASP A 229 4.24 -20.05 16.87
C ASP A 229 3.95 -21.02 15.71
#